data_dd132ebeee35513e39846f9d48a4b8b6
#
_entry.id   dd132ebeee35513e39846f9d48a4b8b6
#
_cell.length_a   1.000
_cell.length_b   1.000
_cell.length_c   1.000
_cell.angle_alpha   90.00
_cell.angle_beta   90.00
_cell.angle_gamma   90.00
#
_symmetry.space_group_name_H-M   'P 1'
#
loop_
_entity.id
_entity.type
_entity.pdbx_description
1 polymer ?
#
loop_
_entity_poly.entity_id
_entity_poly.type
_entity_poly.pdbx_seq_one_letter_code
_entity_poly.pdbx_strand_id
1 'polypeptide(L)'
;MTNTTMQGLVTVLGRIMIATIFLMSAVGNKIPNFNKIAGYMASEGVPLPKLMLAGAIVFLIAGSLSIIVGFKTRIGAGLLFVFLVLATYFFHDFWTIEDAQAQQGQMIHFMKNLALMGTMLFLMANGAGRMSLDHALSAKPQPNPE
;
A
#
# COMPACT_ATOMS: atom_id res chain seq x y z
N MET A 1 -27.70 2.02 15.40
CA MET A 1 -26.23 1.81 15.39
C MET A 1 -25.58 2.98 16.12
N THR A 2 -24.73 2.72 17.10
CA THR A 2 -23.99 3.78 17.78
C THR A 2 -22.97 4.40 16.81
N ASN A 3 -22.66 5.70 16.97
CA ASN A 3 -21.67 6.40 16.13
C ASN A 3 -20.32 5.65 16.04
N THR A 4 -19.94 4.96 17.11
CA THR A 4 -18.69 4.18 17.21
C THR A 4 -18.69 2.94 16.32
N THR A 5 -19.82 2.25 16.16
CA THR A 5 -19.95 1.07 15.29
C THR A 5 -19.89 1.50 13.81
N MET A 6 -20.58 2.59 13.46
CA MET A 6 -20.55 3.11 12.10
C MET A 6 -19.15 3.57 11.70
N GLN A 7 -18.43 4.27 12.56
CA GLN A 7 -17.03 4.64 12.34
C GLN A 7 -16.12 3.42 12.13
N GLY A 8 -16.34 2.35 12.92
CA GLY A 8 -15.61 1.10 12.76
C GLY A 8 -15.83 0.47 11.39
N LEU A 9 -17.07 0.37 10.93
CA LEU A 9 -17.42 -0.19 9.62
C LEU A 9 -16.82 0.64 8.47
N VAL A 10 -16.90 1.97 8.55
CA VAL A 10 -16.33 2.87 7.53
C VAL A 10 -14.81 2.69 7.45
N THR A 11 -14.10 2.56 8.59
CA THR A 11 -12.65 2.32 8.58
C THR A 11 -12.28 0.96 8.01
N VAL A 12 -13.07 -0.10 8.26
CA VAL A 12 -12.86 -1.42 7.65
C VAL A 12 -13.03 -1.34 6.14
N LEU A 13 -14.12 -0.73 5.67
CA LEU A 13 -14.36 -0.55 4.23
C LEU A 13 -13.23 0.24 3.57
N GLY A 14 -12.81 1.35 4.15
CA GLY A 14 -11.69 2.16 3.64
C GLY A 14 -10.39 1.36 3.54
N ARG A 15 -10.07 0.54 4.55
CA ARG A 15 -8.89 -0.34 4.53
C ARG A 15 -8.95 -1.37 3.41
N ILE A 16 -10.11 -2.00 3.19
CA ILE A 16 -10.31 -2.95 2.09
C ILE A 16 -10.11 -2.25 0.74
N MET A 17 -10.75 -1.11 0.53
CA MET A 17 -10.62 -0.34 -0.71
C MET A 17 -9.17 0.06 -1.01
N ILE A 18 -8.46 0.58 -0.02
CA ILE A 18 -7.04 0.95 -0.15
C ILE A 18 -6.17 -0.28 -0.47
N ALA A 19 -6.35 -1.37 0.27
CA ALA A 19 -5.52 -2.57 0.09
C ALA A 19 -5.77 -3.28 -1.24
N THR A 20 -6.98 -3.16 -1.81
CA THR A 20 -7.36 -3.81 -3.07
C THR A 20 -6.43 -3.41 -4.22
N ILE A 21 -6.07 -2.14 -4.37
CA ILE A 21 -5.19 -1.69 -5.46
C ILE A 21 -3.80 -2.35 -5.37
N PHE A 22 -3.27 -2.51 -4.19
CA PHE A 22 -1.96 -3.13 -3.96
C PHE A 22 -2.00 -4.64 -4.17
N LEU A 23 -3.04 -5.32 -3.66
CA LEU A 23 -3.23 -6.75 -3.90
C LEU A 23 -3.42 -7.06 -5.38
N MET A 24 -4.26 -6.29 -6.09
CA MET A 24 -4.45 -6.45 -7.53
C MET A 24 -3.15 -6.17 -8.30
N SER A 25 -2.35 -5.21 -7.86
CA SER A 25 -1.03 -4.96 -8.43
C SER A 25 -0.08 -6.16 -8.27
N ALA A 26 -0.10 -6.83 -7.13
CA ALA A 26 0.75 -8.00 -6.88
C ALA A 26 0.22 -9.25 -7.59
N VAL A 27 -1.01 -9.66 -7.26
CA VAL A 27 -1.59 -10.95 -7.66
C VAL A 27 -2.11 -10.92 -9.10
N GLY A 28 -2.75 -9.81 -9.49
CA GLY A 28 -3.35 -9.67 -10.82
C GLY A 28 -2.37 -9.26 -11.92
N ASN A 29 -1.22 -8.70 -11.55
CA ASN A 29 -0.27 -8.20 -12.54
C ASN A 29 1.17 -8.71 -12.34
N LYS A 30 1.80 -8.44 -11.20
CA LYS A 30 3.24 -8.70 -11.02
C LYS A 30 3.59 -10.17 -11.00
N ILE A 31 2.79 -11.00 -10.33
CA ILE A 31 3.02 -12.46 -10.27
C ILE A 31 2.85 -13.09 -11.65
N PRO A 32 1.71 -12.89 -12.37
CA PRO A 32 1.52 -13.51 -13.68
C PRO A 32 2.53 -13.06 -14.75
N ASN A 33 3.01 -11.83 -14.65
CA ASN A 33 3.90 -11.20 -15.64
C ASN A 33 5.33 -11.00 -15.11
N PHE A 34 5.79 -11.81 -14.17
CA PHE A 34 7.03 -11.58 -13.42
C PHE A 34 8.25 -11.31 -14.31
N ASN A 35 8.50 -12.17 -15.30
CA ASN A 35 9.67 -12.01 -16.18
C ASN A 35 9.56 -10.79 -17.10
N LYS A 36 8.36 -10.48 -17.59
CA LYS A 36 8.10 -9.29 -18.41
C LYS A 36 8.35 -8.00 -17.62
N ILE A 37 7.82 -7.95 -16.39
CA ILE A 37 7.98 -6.79 -15.50
C ILE A 37 9.43 -6.64 -15.04
N ALA A 38 10.13 -7.73 -14.73
CA ALA A 38 11.54 -7.69 -14.39
C ALA A 38 12.40 -7.17 -15.56
N GLY A 39 12.05 -7.53 -16.80
CA GLY A 39 12.68 -6.99 -18.01
C GLY A 39 12.45 -5.47 -18.16
N TYR A 40 11.23 -5.01 -17.95
CA TYR A 40 10.90 -3.59 -17.95
C TYR A 40 11.63 -2.82 -16.83
N MET A 41 11.67 -3.38 -15.61
CA MET A 41 12.44 -2.79 -14.51
C MET A 41 13.93 -2.65 -14.85
N ALA A 42 14.49 -3.61 -15.57
CA ALA A 42 15.88 -3.53 -16.03
C ALA A 42 16.09 -2.38 -17.01
N SER A 43 15.16 -2.14 -17.95
CA SER A 43 15.23 -1.02 -18.89
C SER A 43 15.11 0.35 -18.21
N GLU A 44 14.41 0.42 -17.08
CA GLU A 44 14.31 1.63 -16.24
C GLU A 44 15.48 1.79 -15.25
N GLY A 45 16.53 0.99 -15.37
CA GLY A 45 17.73 1.10 -14.54
C GLY A 45 17.60 0.57 -13.12
N VAL A 46 16.57 -0.23 -12.81
CA VAL A 46 16.41 -0.82 -11.47
C VAL A 46 17.48 -1.88 -11.25
N PRO A 47 18.29 -1.77 -10.17
CA PRO A 47 19.29 -2.77 -9.86
C PRO A 47 18.65 -4.10 -9.43
N LEU A 48 19.25 -5.23 -9.82
CA LEU A 48 18.77 -6.57 -9.46
C LEU A 48 17.26 -6.75 -9.66
N PRO A 49 16.71 -6.52 -10.87
CA PRO A 49 15.28 -6.31 -11.08
C PRO A 49 14.40 -7.48 -10.62
N LYS A 50 14.84 -8.73 -10.77
CA LYS A 50 14.09 -9.90 -10.29
C LYS A 50 14.00 -9.94 -8.76
N LEU A 51 15.08 -9.60 -8.05
CA LEU A 51 15.08 -9.55 -6.59
C LEU A 51 14.22 -8.40 -6.07
N MET A 52 14.37 -7.22 -6.67
CA MET A 52 13.57 -6.04 -6.32
C MET A 52 12.09 -6.25 -6.60
N LEU A 53 11.73 -6.94 -7.71
CA LEU A 53 10.35 -7.28 -8.00
C LEU A 53 9.77 -8.30 -7.01
N ALA A 54 10.54 -9.32 -6.63
CA ALA A 54 10.12 -10.28 -5.61
C ALA A 54 9.90 -9.58 -4.26
N GLY A 55 10.80 -8.69 -3.85
CA GLY A 55 10.64 -7.85 -2.65
C GLY A 55 9.40 -6.95 -2.72
N ALA A 56 9.16 -6.31 -3.86
CA ALA A 56 7.96 -5.50 -4.09
C ALA A 56 6.67 -6.31 -3.95
N ILE A 57 6.62 -7.53 -4.50
CA ILE A 57 5.46 -8.43 -4.35
C ILE A 57 5.23 -8.77 -2.87
N VAL A 58 6.29 -9.08 -2.12
CA VAL A 58 6.18 -9.35 -0.67
C VAL A 58 5.65 -8.13 0.07
N PHE A 59 6.16 -6.93 -0.19
CA PHE A 59 5.66 -5.69 0.44
C PHE A 59 4.20 -5.43 0.12
N LEU A 60 3.82 -5.61 -1.14
CA LEU A 60 2.43 -5.43 -1.58
C LEU A 60 1.47 -6.40 -0.88
N ILE A 61 1.80 -7.68 -0.81
CA ILE A 61 0.94 -8.70 -0.19
C ILE A 61 0.92 -8.52 1.32
N ALA A 62 2.08 -8.49 1.98
CA ALA A 62 2.17 -8.38 3.42
C ALA A 62 1.55 -7.06 3.94
N GLY A 63 1.85 -5.93 3.29
CA GLY A 63 1.29 -4.63 3.63
C GLY A 63 -0.23 -4.59 3.45
N SER A 64 -0.75 -5.12 2.35
CA SER A 64 -2.19 -5.17 2.09
C SER A 64 -2.93 -6.03 3.10
N LEU A 65 -2.46 -7.24 3.38
CA LEU A 65 -3.07 -8.14 4.38
C LEU A 65 -3.03 -7.52 5.77
N SER A 66 -1.91 -6.89 6.14
CA SER A 66 -1.76 -6.15 7.39
C SER A 66 -2.82 -5.05 7.54
N ILE A 67 -3.05 -4.25 6.49
CA ILE A 67 -4.06 -3.18 6.47
C ILE A 67 -5.49 -3.75 6.52
N ILE A 68 -5.82 -4.78 5.72
CA ILE A 68 -7.15 -5.39 5.70
C ILE A 68 -7.54 -5.91 7.08
N VAL A 69 -6.68 -6.75 7.66
CA VAL A 69 -6.92 -7.37 8.97
C VAL A 69 -6.81 -6.35 10.10
N GLY A 70 -6.05 -5.29 9.89
CA GLY A 70 -5.75 -4.30 10.93
C GLY A 70 -4.77 -4.85 11.97
N PHE A 71 -3.77 -5.63 11.53
CA PHE A 71 -2.71 -6.18 12.38
C PHE A 71 -1.36 -5.59 12.00
N LYS A 72 -0.69 -4.98 12.97
CA LYS A 72 0.56 -4.21 12.74
C LYS A 72 0.42 -3.21 11.60
N THR A 73 -0.73 -2.57 11.51
CA THR A 73 -1.15 -1.72 10.39
C THR A 73 -0.15 -0.63 10.07
N ARG A 74 0.49 -0.05 11.08
CA ARG A 74 1.54 0.97 10.88
C ARG A 74 2.74 0.43 10.11
N ILE A 75 3.13 -0.83 10.38
CA ILE A 75 4.23 -1.49 9.67
C ILE A 75 3.80 -1.81 8.24
N GLY A 76 2.60 -2.39 8.06
CA GLY A 76 2.05 -2.68 6.73
C GLY A 76 1.95 -1.45 5.85
N ALA A 77 1.47 -0.33 6.39
CA ALA A 77 1.43 0.96 5.71
C ALA A 77 2.84 1.46 5.36
N GLY A 78 3.82 1.27 6.24
CA GLY A 78 5.22 1.60 5.98
C GLY A 78 5.81 0.82 4.81
N LEU A 79 5.54 -0.49 4.72
CA LEU A 79 5.98 -1.32 3.58
C LEU A 79 5.40 -0.81 2.25
N LEU A 80 4.10 -0.50 2.23
CA LEU A 80 3.45 0.04 1.03
C LEU A 80 3.94 1.45 0.70
N PHE A 81 4.24 2.27 1.70
CA PHE A 81 4.82 3.60 1.50
C PHE A 81 6.19 3.50 0.81
N VAL A 82 7.09 2.64 1.32
CA VAL A 82 8.41 2.41 0.70
C VAL A 82 8.27 1.91 -0.74
N PHE A 83 7.37 0.95 -0.98
CA PHE A 83 7.06 0.49 -2.34
C PHE A 83 6.62 1.65 -3.24
N LEU A 84 5.69 2.51 -2.78
CA LEU A 84 5.19 3.65 -3.57
C LEU A 84 6.29 4.66 -3.90
N VAL A 85 7.17 4.97 -2.94
CA VAL A 85 8.30 5.89 -3.17
C VAL A 85 9.21 5.35 -4.27
N LEU A 86 9.63 4.08 -4.16
CA LEU A 86 10.50 3.45 -5.15
C LEU A 86 9.82 3.33 -6.52
N ALA A 87 8.56 2.89 -6.56
CA ALA A 87 7.80 2.78 -7.81
C ALA A 87 7.61 4.14 -8.49
N THR A 88 7.36 5.19 -7.72
CA THR A 88 7.20 6.54 -8.25
C THR A 88 8.53 7.06 -8.81
N TYR A 89 9.61 6.85 -8.09
CA TYR A 89 10.94 7.29 -8.51
C TYR A 89 11.41 6.64 -9.82
N PHE A 90 11.22 5.32 -9.97
CA PHE A 90 11.71 4.61 -11.15
C PHE A 90 10.78 4.62 -12.35
N PHE A 91 9.46 4.77 -12.16
CA PHE A 91 8.50 4.52 -13.23
C PHE A 91 7.57 5.70 -13.55
N HIS A 92 7.61 6.78 -12.76
CA HIS A 92 6.68 7.91 -12.92
C HIS A 92 7.38 9.26 -12.95
N ASP A 93 8.55 9.32 -13.59
CA ASP A 93 9.36 10.51 -13.82
C ASP A 93 8.86 11.30 -15.04
N PHE A 94 7.60 11.71 -15.01
CA PHE A 94 6.89 12.36 -16.10
C PHE A 94 7.60 13.58 -16.71
N TRP A 95 8.51 14.21 -15.96
CA TRP A 95 9.30 15.36 -16.41
C TRP A 95 10.38 15.03 -17.44
N THR A 96 10.70 13.76 -17.66
CA THR A 96 11.67 13.30 -18.67
C THR A 96 11.01 12.97 -20.01
N ILE A 97 9.68 12.97 -20.10
CA ILE A 97 8.90 12.52 -21.26
C ILE A 97 8.58 13.71 -22.16
N GLU A 98 8.99 13.62 -23.43
CA GLU A 98 8.77 14.69 -24.43
C GLU A 98 7.38 14.65 -25.04
N ASP A 99 6.79 13.46 -25.22
CA ASP A 99 5.43 13.31 -25.76
C ASP A 99 4.39 13.79 -24.75
N ALA A 100 3.61 14.80 -25.10
CA ALA A 100 2.67 15.46 -24.19
C ALA A 100 1.56 14.52 -23.68
N GLN A 101 1.11 13.55 -24.48
CA GLN A 101 0.07 12.62 -24.06
C GLN A 101 0.61 11.57 -23.09
N ALA A 102 1.80 11.03 -23.37
CA ALA A 102 2.49 10.11 -22.48
C ALA A 102 2.88 10.79 -21.16
N GLN A 103 3.39 12.03 -21.23
CA GLN A 103 3.71 12.85 -20.06
C GLN A 103 2.49 13.05 -19.15
N GLN A 104 1.34 13.43 -19.72
CA GLN A 104 0.11 13.59 -18.95
C GLN A 104 -0.33 12.29 -18.28
N GLY A 105 -0.23 11.16 -18.97
CA GLY A 105 -0.53 9.83 -18.42
C GLY A 105 0.35 9.51 -17.21
N GLN A 106 1.66 9.74 -17.32
CA GLN A 106 2.61 9.49 -16.22
C GLN A 106 2.42 10.48 -15.06
N MET A 107 2.08 11.73 -15.33
CA MET A 107 1.74 12.71 -14.30
C MET A 107 0.52 12.26 -13.47
N ILE A 108 -0.52 11.69 -14.11
CA ILE A 108 -1.67 11.13 -13.40
C ILE A 108 -1.26 9.96 -12.51
N HIS A 109 -0.36 9.09 -12.98
CA HIS A 109 0.16 7.99 -12.15
C HIS A 109 0.98 8.50 -10.96
N PHE A 110 1.82 9.52 -11.16
CA PHE A 110 2.57 10.19 -10.10
C PHE A 110 1.63 10.76 -9.04
N MET A 111 0.61 11.52 -9.44
CA MET A 111 -0.36 12.14 -8.51
C MET A 111 -1.17 11.10 -7.75
N LYS A 112 -1.55 9.99 -8.39
CA LYS A 112 -2.19 8.84 -7.75
C LYS A 112 -1.30 8.24 -6.66
N ASN A 113 -0.03 8.00 -6.97
CA ASN A 113 0.91 7.46 -6.00
C ASN A 113 1.15 8.42 -4.85
N LEU A 114 1.23 9.73 -5.12
CA LEU A 114 1.35 10.76 -4.08
C LEU A 114 0.14 10.74 -3.13
N ALA A 115 -1.08 10.62 -3.63
CA ALA A 115 -2.29 10.50 -2.81
C ALA A 115 -2.27 9.21 -1.95
N LEU A 116 -1.82 8.10 -2.53
CA LEU A 116 -1.66 6.84 -1.80
C LEU A 116 -0.56 6.93 -0.74
N MET A 117 0.57 7.59 -1.03
CA MET A 117 1.60 7.86 -0.02
C MET A 117 1.05 8.67 1.16
N GLY A 118 0.27 9.72 0.88
CA GLY A 118 -0.43 10.48 1.93
C GLY A 118 -1.36 9.60 2.76
N THR A 119 -2.09 8.69 2.12
CA THR A 119 -2.94 7.71 2.82
C THR A 119 -2.13 6.76 3.69
N MET A 120 -0.95 6.28 3.23
CA MET A 120 -0.08 5.43 4.04
C MET A 120 0.46 6.18 5.26
N LEU A 121 0.89 7.44 5.10
CA LEU A 121 1.31 8.28 6.22
C LEU A 121 0.18 8.48 7.23
N PHE A 122 -1.05 8.69 6.76
CA PHE A 122 -2.21 8.80 7.63
C PHE A 122 -2.47 7.51 8.43
N LEU A 123 -2.36 6.33 7.79
CA LEU A 123 -2.48 5.03 8.47
C LEU A 123 -1.33 4.77 9.45
N MET A 124 -0.10 5.19 9.12
CA MET A 124 1.05 5.09 10.03
C MET A 124 0.85 5.93 11.30
N ALA A 125 0.28 7.13 11.15
CA ALA A 125 0.02 8.02 12.28
C ALA A 125 -1.14 7.51 13.16
N ASN A 126 -2.27 7.14 12.55
CA ASN A 126 -3.54 6.87 13.25
C ASN A 126 -3.83 5.39 13.50
N GLY A 127 -3.15 4.46 12.78
CA GLY A 127 -3.42 3.03 12.86
C GLY A 127 -4.71 2.59 12.18
N ALA A 128 -5.16 1.36 12.47
CA ALA A 128 -6.28 0.70 11.81
C ALA A 128 -7.68 1.07 12.34
N GLY A 129 -7.75 1.80 13.46
CA GLY A 129 -9.02 2.12 14.11
C GLY A 129 -9.57 1.00 15.00
N ARG A 130 -10.79 1.21 15.53
CA ARG A 130 -11.38 0.37 16.60
C ARG A 130 -11.75 -1.06 16.16
N MET A 131 -12.21 -1.24 14.93
CA MET A 131 -12.52 -2.56 14.38
C MET A 131 -11.28 -3.15 13.68
N SER A 132 -10.27 -3.51 14.48
CA SER A 132 -8.98 -4.03 14.02
C SER A 132 -8.40 -5.02 15.01
N LEU A 133 -7.53 -5.89 14.53
CA LEU A 133 -6.80 -6.82 15.39
C LEU A 133 -5.86 -6.07 16.35
N ASP A 134 -5.24 -4.98 15.89
CA ASP A 134 -4.40 -4.12 16.73
C ASP A 134 -5.17 -3.61 17.95
N HIS A 135 -6.42 -3.17 17.75
CA HIS A 135 -7.26 -2.70 18.85
C HIS A 135 -7.69 -3.83 19.78
N ALA A 136 -8.11 -4.98 19.23
CA ALA A 136 -8.55 -6.13 20.00
C ALA A 136 -7.42 -6.68 20.90
N LEU A 137 -6.18 -6.71 20.39
CA LEU A 137 -5.01 -7.18 21.14
C LEU A 137 -4.52 -6.16 22.18
N SER A 138 -4.81 -4.87 21.99
CA SER A 138 -4.45 -3.80 22.94
C SER A 138 -5.47 -3.65 24.07
N ALA A 139 -6.68 -4.15 23.92
CA ALA A 139 -7.73 -4.18 24.95
C ALA A 139 -7.43 -5.31 25.96
N LYS A 140 -6.45 -5.11 26.87
CA LYS A 140 -6.22 -6.03 27.99
C LYS A 140 -7.43 -6.04 28.92
N PRO A 141 -7.87 -7.21 29.46
CA PRO A 141 -8.83 -7.25 30.54
C PRO A 141 -8.29 -6.41 31.71
N GLN A 142 -9.06 -5.44 32.17
CA GLN A 142 -8.78 -4.77 33.46
C GLN A 142 -8.89 -5.83 34.55
N PRO A 143 -7.90 -5.97 35.47
CA PRO A 143 -8.08 -6.79 36.67
C PRO A 143 -9.30 -6.25 37.41
N ASN A 144 -10.23 -7.15 37.80
CA ASN A 144 -11.32 -6.75 38.69
C ASN A 144 -10.71 -6.10 39.93
N PRO A 145 -11.14 -4.91 40.36
CA PRO A 145 -10.81 -4.40 41.67
C PRO A 145 -11.45 -5.34 42.71
N GLU A 146 -10.62 -6.05 43.47
CA GLU A 146 -11.04 -6.77 44.71
C GLU A 146 -11.48 -5.76 45.79
#